data_ae77a5361b0419a0c6410771b9b98ea5
#
_entry.id   ae77a5361b0419a0c6410771b9b98ea5
#
_cell.length_a   1.000
_cell.length_b   1.000
_cell.length_c   1.000
_cell.angle_alpha   90.00
_cell.angle_beta   90.00
_cell.angle_gamma   90.00
#
_symmetry.space_group_name_H-M   'P 1'
#
loop_
_entity.id
_entity.type
_entity.pdbx_description
1 polymer ?
#
loop_
_entity_poly.entity_id
_entity_poly.type
_entity_poly.pdbx_seq_one_letter_code
_entity_poly.pdbx_strand_id
1 'polypeptide(L)'
;MGETSAKIVTPLPDHREAARQILEQVQTNDLAIDWIGHRFVHGGEVFKESVTINAAVLEKLAECRPLAPIHNPLSLSVIHECRRVLPGHVQYVVFDNAFHASIPEWAYTYPVPQSITERFHYRRYGFHGLSYSYIAQAAPAALGLSPDGLRMVACHLGTGGSSVCAIRDGRSVDSSMGYSPLTGLLMSTRSGDIDPMLALHLAVTYDMRPDDVLSLLTDRSGLLGVAGFSSDLRDILQDVAPERKERGDLAFQMYTHRLRKYIGSYAVVLGGIDALVFTDDIGVTNWQVREQACENMEWCGLKLDREVNRSSTTASAALISAADSQVKVLAMPTEEELVIAREGTRLMREGTLL
;
A
#
# COMPACT_ATOMS: atom_id res chain seq x y z
N MET A 1 28.88 2.21 13.62
CA MET A 1 28.68 0.76 13.54
C MET A 1 28.65 0.40 12.06
N GLY A 2 29.53 -0.49 11.60
CA GLY A 2 29.61 -0.84 10.18
C GLY A 2 28.40 -1.70 9.80
N GLU A 3 27.69 -1.28 8.75
CA GLU A 3 26.63 -2.08 8.14
C GLU A 3 27.28 -3.30 7.47
N THR A 4 27.09 -4.47 8.06
CA THR A 4 27.35 -5.74 7.38
C THR A 4 26.01 -6.17 6.74
N SER A 5 25.83 -5.88 5.46
CA SER A 5 24.71 -6.45 4.69
C SER A 5 25.21 -7.68 3.93
N ALA A 6 24.55 -8.83 4.13
CA ALA A 6 24.77 -10.02 3.32
C ALA A 6 23.51 -10.26 2.46
N LYS A 7 23.70 -10.38 1.13
CA LYS A 7 22.64 -10.77 0.22
C LYS A 7 22.80 -12.25 -0.10
N ILE A 8 21.84 -13.07 0.36
CA ILE A 8 21.77 -14.49 0.05
C ILE A 8 20.63 -14.70 -0.94
N VAL A 9 20.92 -15.27 -2.09
CA VAL A 9 19.91 -15.67 -3.08
C VAL A 9 19.80 -17.18 -3.06
N THR A 10 18.67 -17.69 -2.55
CA THR A 10 18.40 -19.12 -2.47
C THR A 10 16.93 -19.39 -2.84
N PRO A 11 16.62 -20.48 -3.55
CA PRO A 11 15.25 -20.89 -3.75
C PRO A 11 14.63 -21.26 -2.40
N LEU A 12 13.47 -20.70 -2.10
CA LEU A 12 12.72 -20.97 -0.88
C LEU A 12 11.35 -21.55 -1.26
N PRO A 13 10.95 -22.68 -0.64
CA PRO A 13 9.68 -23.33 -0.95
C PRO A 13 8.47 -22.50 -0.49
N ASP A 14 8.59 -21.79 0.63
CA ASP A 14 7.55 -20.96 1.20
C ASP A 14 8.10 -19.91 2.19
N HIS A 15 7.21 -19.05 2.69
CA HIS A 15 7.52 -17.98 3.63
C HIS A 15 7.94 -18.48 5.02
N ARG A 16 7.52 -19.69 5.43
CA ARG A 16 7.94 -20.31 6.71
C ARG A 16 9.41 -20.66 6.65
N GLU A 17 9.83 -21.27 5.54
CA GLU A 17 11.22 -21.61 5.34
C GLU A 17 12.11 -20.36 5.28
N ALA A 18 11.61 -19.28 4.63
CA ALA A 18 12.28 -17.99 4.64
C ALA A 18 12.47 -17.46 6.08
N ALA A 19 11.40 -17.45 6.87
CA ALA A 19 11.46 -17.02 8.26
C ALA A 19 12.46 -17.89 9.08
N ARG A 20 12.43 -19.21 8.91
CA ARG A 20 13.34 -20.13 9.59
C ARG A 20 14.79 -19.81 9.28
N GLN A 21 15.14 -19.63 7.99
CA GLN A 21 16.51 -19.32 7.59
C GLN A 21 16.98 -17.96 8.12
N ILE A 22 16.13 -16.94 8.11
CA ILE A 22 16.45 -15.64 8.71
C ILE A 22 16.74 -15.79 10.20
N LEU A 23 15.89 -16.50 10.94
CA LEU A 23 16.06 -16.71 12.37
C LEU A 23 17.32 -17.53 12.70
N GLU A 24 17.63 -18.53 11.89
CA GLU A 24 18.89 -19.29 12.02
C GLU A 24 20.13 -18.41 11.81
N GLN A 25 20.09 -17.50 10.81
CA GLN A 25 21.18 -16.54 10.61
C GLN A 25 21.32 -15.57 11.79
N VAL A 26 20.21 -15.09 12.34
CA VAL A 26 20.22 -14.23 13.54
C VAL A 26 20.87 -14.96 14.73
N GLN A 27 20.48 -16.21 14.97
CA GLN A 27 21.07 -17.05 16.04
C GLN A 27 22.55 -17.35 15.80
N THR A 28 22.92 -17.70 14.55
CA THR A 28 24.31 -18.03 14.19
C THR A 28 25.26 -16.83 14.37
N ASN A 29 24.76 -15.61 14.15
CA ASN A 29 25.53 -14.39 14.31
C ASN A 29 25.43 -13.78 15.72
N ASP A 30 24.81 -14.48 16.67
CA ASP A 30 24.64 -14.06 18.07
C ASP A 30 24.02 -12.66 18.21
N LEU A 31 23.03 -12.37 17.33
CA LEU A 31 22.30 -11.11 17.37
C LEU A 31 21.22 -11.17 18.44
N ALA A 32 21.27 -10.21 19.38
CA ALA A 32 20.23 -10.08 20.38
C ALA A 32 18.90 -9.65 19.74
N ILE A 33 17.84 -10.37 20.07
CA ILE A 33 16.47 -10.03 19.67
C ILE A 33 15.71 -9.63 20.92
N ASP A 34 15.21 -8.39 20.98
CA ASP A 34 14.36 -7.93 22.06
C ASP A 34 12.90 -8.32 21.83
N TRP A 35 12.39 -8.12 20.58
CA TRP A 35 11.04 -8.46 20.15
C TRP A 35 10.95 -8.69 18.64
N ILE A 36 9.86 -9.30 18.18
CA ILE A 36 9.63 -9.61 16.77
C ILE A 36 8.34 -8.94 16.32
N GLY A 37 8.44 -8.04 15.34
CA GLY A 37 7.30 -7.39 14.70
C GLY A 37 6.85 -8.12 13.44
N HIS A 38 5.53 -8.30 13.29
CA HIS A 38 4.92 -8.93 12.13
C HIS A 38 3.99 -7.96 11.41
N ARG A 39 4.07 -7.93 10.08
CA ARG A 39 3.05 -7.29 9.24
C ARG A 39 1.88 -8.25 9.03
N PHE A 40 0.65 -7.72 9.17
CA PHE A 40 -0.59 -8.42 8.88
C PHE A 40 -1.46 -7.54 8.00
N VAL A 41 -1.90 -8.05 6.85
CA VAL A 41 -2.52 -7.19 5.84
C VAL A 41 -3.90 -6.71 6.26
N HIS A 42 -4.73 -7.57 6.90
CA HIS A 42 -6.10 -7.20 7.19
C HIS A 42 -6.56 -7.68 8.58
N GLY A 43 -6.63 -6.75 9.52
CA GLY A 43 -7.09 -7.00 10.89
C GLY A 43 -8.61 -6.88 11.10
N GLY A 44 -9.39 -6.65 10.05
CA GLY A 44 -10.83 -6.45 10.15
C GLY A 44 -11.21 -5.21 10.96
N GLU A 45 -12.36 -5.26 11.60
CA GLU A 45 -12.79 -4.26 12.59
C GLU A 45 -12.23 -4.53 13.98
N VAL A 46 -11.67 -5.72 14.19
CA VAL A 46 -11.17 -6.19 15.49
C VAL A 46 -9.87 -5.48 15.85
N PHE A 47 -8.99 -5.29 14.87
CA PHE A 47 -7.67 -4.71 15.10
C PHE A 47 -7.56 -3.35 14.42
N LYS A 48 -7.65 -2.29 15.23
CA LYS A 48 -7.52 -0.89 14.81
C LYS A 48 -6.15 -0.28 15.13
N GLU A 49 -5.30 -1.04 15.83
CA GLU A 49 -3.96 -0.65 16.26
C GLU A 49 -3.07 -1.90 16.41
N SER A 50 -1.78 -1.67 16.56
CA SER A 50 -0.80 -2.73 16.79
C SER A 50 -1.01 -3.38 18.15
N VAL A 51 -0.86 -4.70 18.22
CA VAL A 51 -1.11 -5.47 19.46
C VAL A 51 -0.02 -6.52 19.71
N THR A 52 0.25 -6.78 20.99
CA THR A 52 1.13 -7.89 21.42
C THR A 52 0.42 -9.23 21.20
N ILE A 53 1.16 -10.21 20.69
CA ILE A 53 0.62 -11.53 20.36
C ILE A 53 0.58 -12.42 21.62
N ASN A 54 -0.64 -12.77 22.03
CA ASN A 54 -0.96 -13.80 23.02
C ASN A 54 -1.89 -14.85 22.40
N ALA A 55 -2.36 -15.82 23.19
CA ALA A 55 -3.24 -16.90 22.71
C ALA A 55 -4.56 -16.34 22.14
N ALA A 56 -5.20 -15.41 22.84
CA ALA A 56 -6.46 -14.81 22.41
C ALA A 56 -6.30 -13.97 21.13
N VAL A 57 -5.17 -13.26 20.99
CA VAL A 57 -4.85 -12.50 19.75
C VAL A 57 -4.66 -13.46 18.58
N LEU A 58 -3.97 -14.59 18.77
CA LEU A 58 -3.78 -15.60 17.72
C LEU A 58 -5.09 -16.18 17.22
N GLU A 59 -6.05 -16.47 18.11
CA GLU A 59 -7.38 -16.92 17.74
C GLU A 59 -8.09 -15.89 16.85
N LYS A 60 -8.10 -14.63 17.26
CA LYS A 60 -8.69 -13.53 16.48
C LYS A 60 -7.98 -13.29 15.14
N LEU A 61 -6.64 -13.41 15.09
CA LEU A 61 -5.90 -13.35 13.82
C LEU A 61 -6.28 -14.50 12.88
N ALA A 62 -6.53 -15.69 13.44
CA ALA A 62 -7.00 -16.83 12.64
C ALA A 62 -8.40 -16.58 12.05
N GLU A 63 -9.29 -15.90 12.76
CA GLU A 63 -10.61 -15.48 12.27
C GLU A 63 -10.49 -14.46 11.12
N CYS A 64 -9.43 -13.65 11.10
CA CYS A 64 -9.17 -12.69 10.02
C CYS A 64 -8.62 -13.33 8.71
N ARG A 65 -8.34 -14.65 8.67
CA ARG A 65 -7.81 -15.31 7.46
C ARG A 65 -8.64 -15.07 6.20
N PRO A 66 -9.98 -15.14 6.22
CA PRO A 66 -10.78 -14.95 5.02
C PRO A 66 -10.78 -13.53 4.48
N LEU A 67 -10.39 -12.51 5.28
CA LEU A 67 -10.40 -11.12 4.87
C LEU A 67 -9.29 -10.78 3.86
N ALA A 68 -8.17 -11.50 3.92
CA ALA A 68 -7.08 -11.41 2.95
C ALA A 68 -6.53 -12.83 2.69
N PRO A 69 -7.23 -13.65 1.91
CA PRO A 69 -6.97 -15.09 1.80
C PRO A 69 -5.59 -15.45 1.24
N ILE A 70 -4.98 -14.54 0.46
CA ILE A 70 -3.62 -14.72 -0.07
C ILE A 70 -2.56 -14.35 0.99
N HIS A 71 -2.80 -13.32 1.81
CA HIS A 71 -1.77 -12.71 2.65
C HIS A 71 -1.86 -13.13 4.12
N ASN A 72 -3.05 -13.08 4.72
CA ASN A 72 -3.22 -13.36 6.15
C ASN A 72 -2.78 -14.78 6.56
N PRO A 73 -3.08 -15.85 5.79
CA PRO A 73 -2.58 -17.19 6.11
C PRO A 73 -1.04 -17.28 6.10
N LEU A 74 -0.38 -16.56 5.17
CA LEU A 74 1.08 -16.52 5.09
C LEU A 74 1.67 -15.83 6.32
N SER A 75 1.15 -14.66 6.69
CA SER A 75 1.56 -13.93 7.90
C SER A 75 1.39 -14.79 9.16
N LEU A 76 0.26 -15.49 9.31
CA LEU A 76 0.03 -16.42 10.42
C LEU A 76 1.06 -17.57 10.44
N SER A 77 1.42 -18.12 9.28
CA SER A 77 2.41 -19.18 9.19
C SER A 77 3.79 -18.73 9.67
N VAL A 78 4.18 -17.50 9.33
CA VAL A 78 5.43 -16.88 9.79
C VAL A 78 5.40 -16.62 11.30
N ILE A 79 4.27 -16.08 11.83
CA ILE A 79 4.09 -15.88 13.28
C ILE A 79 4.27 -17.19 14.04
N HIS A 80 3.61 -18.27 13.59
CA HIS A 80 3.74 -19.59 14.23
C HIS A 80 5.18 -20.13 14.16
N GLU A 81 5.86 -19.93 13.04
CA GLU A 81 7.25 -20.37 12.90
C GLU A 81 8.18 -19.59 13.83
N CYS A 82 8.05 -18.27 13.93
CA CYS A 82 8.83 -17.46 14.87
C CYS A 82 8.58 -17.90 16.33
N ARG A 83 7.34 -18.20 16.70
CA ARG A 83 7.01 -18.71 18.04
C ARG A 83 7.63 -20.09 18.31
N ARG A 84 7.72 -20.93 17.29
CA ARG A 84 8.34 -22.27 17.39
C ARG A 84 9.87 -22.18 17.59
N VAL A 85 10.53 -21.30 16.83
CA VAL A 85 12.01 -21.18 16.84
C VAL A 85 12.50 -20.34 18.02
N LEU A 86 11.74 -19.30 18.41
CA LEU A 86 12.06 -18.37 19.49
C LEU A 86 10.92 -18.30 20.51
N PRO A 87 10.67 -19.37 21.30
CA PRO A 87 9.47 -19.50 22.13
C PRO A 87 9.40 -18.50 23.29
N GLY A 88 10.52 -17.92 23.72
CA GLY A 88 10.56 -16.96 24.83
C GLY A 88 10.48 -15.49 24.41
N HIS A 89 10.45 -15.21 23.11
CA HIS A 89 10.50 -13.83 22.62
C HIS A 89 9.10 -13.22 22.49
N VAL A 90 8.99 -11.97 22.91
CA VAL A 90 7.76 -11.19 22.75
C VAL A 90 7.56 -10.88 21.26
N GLN A 91 6.33 -11.08 20.80
CA GLN A 91 5.95 -10.81 19.41
C GLN A 91 4.74 -9.87 19.37
N TYR A 92 4.69 -9.02 18.37
CA TYR A 92 3.56 -8.11 18.13
C TYR A 92 3.22 -8.08 16.64
N VAL A 93 2.03 -7.58 16.35
CA VAL A 93 1.51 -7.48 14.98
C VAL A 93 1.06 -6.06 14.67
N VAL A 94 1.38 -5.61 13.46
CA VAL A 94 1.00 -4.31 12.89
C VAL A 94 0.12 -4.57 11.67
N PHE A 95 -0.91 -3.76 11.47
CA PHE A 95 -1.92 -4.01 10.44
C PHE A 95 -1.90 -2.93 9.36
N ASP A 96 -1.93 -3.34 8.08
CA ASP A 96 -1.95 -2.42 6.94
C ASP A 96 -3.21 -1.55 6.90
N ASN A 97 -4.33 -2.05 7.42
CA ASN A 97 -5.57 -1.30 7.47
C ASN A 97 -5.71 -0.39 8.71
N ALA A 98 -4.83 -0.49 9.71
CA ALA A 98 -4.98 0.25 10.97
C ALA A 98 -4.89 1.76 10.79
N PHE A 99 -4.00 2.26 9.92
CA PHE A 99 -3.89 3.70 9.60
C PHE A 99 -5.20 4.30 9.10
N HIS A 100 -6.03 3.50 8.46
CA HIS A 100 -7.32 3.89 7.89
C HIS A 100 -8.49 3.78 8.88
N ALA A 101 -8.25 3.42 10.14
CA ALA A 101 -9.29 3.36 11.16
C ALA A 101 -9.93 4.74 11.44
N SER A 102 -9.25 5.83 11.08
CA SER A 102 -9.72 7.22 11.21
C SER A 102 -10.63 7.69 10.07
N ILE A 103 -10.84 6.90 9.00
CA ILE A 103 -11.77 7.25 7.92
C ILE A 103 -13.17 7.38 8.51
N PRO A 104 -13.89 8.51 8.27
CA PRO A 104 -15.21 8.73 8.83
C PRO A 104 -16.27 7.81 8.21
N GLU A 105 -17.35 7.59 8.94
CA GLU A 105 -18.39 6.62 8.59
C GLU A 105 -18.97 6.83 7.19
N TRP A 106 -19.26 8.07 6.83
CA TRP A 106 -19.81 8.39 5.49
C TRP A 106 -18.84 8.14 4.33
N ALA A 107 -17.54 7.97 4.60
CA ALA A 107 -16.53 7.66 3.59
C ALA A 107 -16.21 6.17 3.53
N TYR A 108 -16.37 5.42 4.62
CA TYR A 108 -16.09 3.99 4.63
C TYR A 108 -17.33 3.11 4.37
N THR A 109 -18.55 3.60 4.57
CA THR A 109 -19.77 2.79 4.42
C THR A 109 -20.09 2.57 2.95
N TYR A 110 -20.38 1.32 2.59
CA TYR A 110 -20.92 1.01 1.26
C TYR A 110 -22.44 1.22 1.22
N PRO A 111 -22.99 1.77 0.12
CA PRO A 111 -24.41 2.04 -0.02
C PRO A 111 -25.20 0.76 -0.39
N VAL A 112 -25.13 -0.24 0.48
CA VAL A 112 -25.89 -1.49 0.38
C VAL A 112 -26.78 -1.61 1.63
N PRO A 113 -27.79 -2.51 1.66
CA PRO A 113 -28.66 -2.65 2.83
C PRO A 113 -27.87 -2.79 4.14
N GLN A 114 -28.25 -2.03 5.17
CA GLN A 114 -27.59 -2.01 6.48
C GLN A 114 -27.43 -3.41 7.08
N SER A 115 -28.46 -4.27 6.92
CA SER A 115 -28.41 -5.66 7.40
C SER A 115 -27.28 -6.50 6.76
N ILE A 116 -26.84 -6.13 5.55
CA ILE A 116 -25.73 -6.79 4.87
C ILE A 116 -24.39 -6.27 5.41
N THR A 117 -24.26 -4.95 5.58
CA THR A 117 -23.03 -4.36 6.13
C THR A 117 -22.80 -4.80 7.57
N GLU A 118 -23.82 -4.80 8.42
CA GLU A 118 -23.74 -5.26 9.81
C GLU A 118 -23.40 -6.76 9.91
N ARG A 119 -24.05 -7.58 9.09
CA ARG A 119 -23.83 -9.04 9.13
C ARG A 119 -22.44 -9.47 8.68
N PHE A 120 -21.88 -8.80 7.67
CA PHE A 120 -20.64 -9.22 7.01
C PHE A 120 -19.49 -8.23 7.25
N HIS A 121 -19.71 -7.17 8.01
CA HIS A 121 -18.73 -6.11 8.29
C HIS A 121 -18.15 -5.50 7.01
N TYR A 122 -19.00 -5.29 5.99
CA TYR A 122 -18.57 -4.69 4.72
C TYR A 122 -18.41 -3.19 4.87
N ARG A 123 -17.17 -2.76 4.78
CA ARG A 123 -16.78 -1.34 4.76
C ARG A 123 -15.52 -1.15 3.93
N ARG A 124 -15.20 0.10 3.60
CA ARG A 124 -13.89 0.46 3.10
C ARG A 124 -12.88 0.37 4.25
N TYR A 125 -11.91 -0.53 4.13
CA TYR A 125 -10.84 -0.69 5.11
C TYR A 125 -9.61 0.14 4.76
N GLY A 126 -9.24 0.19 3.47
CA GLY A 126 -7.97 0.76 3.03
C GLY A 126 -6.78 -0.15 3.34
N PHE A 127 -5.70 0.04 2.60
CA PHE A 127 -4.48 -0.77 2.73
C PHE A 127 -3.25 0.11 2.50
N HIS A 128 -2.05 -0.46 2.57
CA HIS A 128 -0.76 0.23 2.57
C HIS A 128 -0.63 1.22 3.73
N GLY A 129 -1.30 0.95 4.84
CA GLY A 129 -1.35 1.84 5.99
C GLY A 129 0.00 2.07 6.66
N LEU A 130 0.92 1.09 6.61
CA LEU A 130 2.29 1.27 7.10
C LEU A 130 3.03 2.34 6.29
N SER A 131 2.95 2.24 4.96
CA SER A 131 3.51 3.26 4.07
C SER A 131 2.91 4.63 4.34
N TYR A 132 1.57 4.74 4.42
CA TYR A 132 0.91 6.02 4.69
C TYR A 132 1.21 6.56 6.09
N SER A 133 1.36 5.71 7.09
CA SER A 133 1.77 6.11 8.44
C SER A 133 3.17 6.72 8.43
N TYR A 134 4.11 6.13 7.68
CA TYR A 134 5.43 6.72 7.47
C TYR A 134 5.35 8.07 6.77
N ILE A 135 4.66 8.13 5.62
CA ILE A 135 4.53 9.35 4.81
C ILE A 135 3.85 10.47 5.59
N ALA A 136 2.83 10.18 6.40
CA ALA A 136 2.13 11.15 7.21
C ALA A 136 3.04 11.87 8.24
N GLN A 137 4.13 11.24 8.64
CA GLN A 137 5.13 11.81 9.55
C GLN A 137 6.33 12.38 8.81
N ALA A 138 6.85 11.66 7.82
CA ALA A 138 8.11 12.00 7.17
C ALA A 138 7.96 13.12 6.12
N ALA A 139 6.84 13.20 5.39
CA ALA A 139 6.65 14.22 4.38
C ALA A 139 6.53 15.64 4.98
N PRO A 140 5.72 15.90 6.03
CA PRO A 140 5.74 17.21 6.70
C PRO A 140 7.13 17.59 7.19
N ALA A 141 7.85 16.67 7.82
CA ALA A 141 9.22 16.91 8.30
C ALA A 141 10.18 17.28 7.15
N ALA A 142 10.12 16.57 6.02
CA ALA A 142 10.92 16.86 4.82
C ALA A 142 10.60 18.23 4.21
N LEU A 143 9.36 18.71 4.37
CA LEU A 143 8.90 20.02 3.90
C LEU A 143 9.13 21.15 4.92
N GLY A 144 9.54 20.85 6.15
CA GLY A 144 9.60 21.81 7.26
C GLY A 144 8.22 22.34 7.67
N LEU A 145 7.17 21.52 7.53
CA LEU A 145 5.78 21.86 7.85
C LEU A 145 5.28 21.10 9.08
N SER A 146 4.31 21.70 9.79
CA SER A 146 3.53 20.95 10.79
C SER A 146 2.58 19.97 10.09
N PRO A 147 2.34 18.77 10.64
CA PRO A 147 1.26 17.92 10.19
C PRO A 147 -0.13 18.50 10.46
N ASP A 148 -0.27 19.39 11.46
CA ASP A 148 -1.53 20.02 11.83
C ASP A 148 -1.99 20.99 10.74
N GLY A 149 -3.22 20.84 10.28
CA GLY A 149 -3.80 21.60 9.18
C GLY A 149 -3.36 21.17 7.79
N LEU A 150 -2.36 20.28 7.67
CA LEU A 150 -1.81 19.86 6.39
C LEU A 150 -2.79 18.93 5.65
N ARG A 151 -3.08 19.29 4.40
CA ARG A 151 -3.90 18.50 3.45
C ARG A 151 -2.98 17.83 2.45
N MET A 152 -2.83 16.54 2.54
CA MET A 152 -1.89 15.78 1.72
C MET A 152 -2.60 14.66 0.96
N VAL A 153 -2.29 14.53 -0.32
CA VAL A 153 -2.62 13.34 -1.11
C VAL A 153 -1.34 12.53 -1.25
N ALA A 154 -1.37 11.30 -0.75
CA ALA A 154 -0.26 10.36 -0.84
C ALA A 154 -0.58 9.25 -1.84
N CYS A 155 0.33 9.04 -2.80
CA CYS A 155 0.22 8.03 -3.86
C CYS A 155 1.28 6.96 -3.61
N HIS A 156 0.88 5.84 -3.04
CA HIS A 156 1.72 4.64 -2.92
C HIS A 156 1.60 3.87 -4.24
N LEU A 157 2.66 3.89 -5.04
CA LEU A 157 2.68 3.32 -6.38
C LEU A 157 3.76 2.24 -6.45
N GLY A 158 3.36 1.00 -6.20
CA GLY A 158 4.25 -0.15 -6.19
C GLY A 158 3.94 -1.16 -7.30
N THR A 159 4.95 -1.93 -7.70
CA THR A 159 4.78 -3.07 -8.62
C THR A 159 3.88 -4.15 -8.02
N GLY A 160 3.88 -4.31 -6.69
CA GLY A 160 3.02 -5.25 -5.98
C GLY A 160 1.57 -4.77 -5.77
N GLY A 161 1.32 -3.46 -5.90
CA GLY A 161 0.01 -2.84 -5.72
C GLY A 161 0.12 -1.33 -5.59
N SER A 162 -0.94 -0.62 -5.97
CA SER A 162 -0.97 0.83 -5.96
C SER A 162 -2.24 1.35 -5.32
N SER A 163 -2.14 2.43 -4.56
CA SER A 163 -3.28 3.12 -3.96
C SER A 163 -3.00 4.62 -3.76
N VAL A 164 -4.05 5.37 -3.47
CA VAL A 164 -4.00 6.78 -3.09
C VAL A 164 -4.71 6.94 -1.76
N CYS A 165 -4.20 7.81 -0.90
CA CYS A 165 -4.80 8.15 0.38
C CYS A 165 -4.93 9.66 0.52
N ALA A 166 -6.10 10.11 0.98
CA ALA A 166 -6.32 11.47 1.45
C ALA A 166 -5.95 11.55 2.93
N ILE A 167 -5.00 12.42 3.27
CA ILE A 167 -4.49 12.58 4.64
C ILE A 167 -4.70 14.02 5.08
N ARG A 168 -5.32 14.20 6.25
CA ARG A 168 -5.47 15.48 6.93
C ARG A 168 -5.01 15.35 8.37
N ASP A 169 -4.25 16.30 8.86
CA ASP A 169 -3.74 16.29 10.24
C ASP A 169 -3.00 15.00 10.60
N GLY A 170 -2.24 14.44 9.65
CA GLY A 170 -1.54 13.18 9.81
C GLY A 170 -2.43 11.92 9.85
N ARG A 171 -3.74 12.03 9.56
CA ARG A 171 -4.71 10.93 9.62
C ARG A 171 -5.36 10.66 8.28
N SER A 172 -5.64 9.39 8.00
CA SER A 172 -6.41 8.99 6.82
C SER A 172 -7.85 9.49 6.90
N VAL A 173 -8.33 10.15 5.85
CA VAL A 173 -9.73 10.57 5.71
C VAL A 173 -10.44 9.86 4.56
N ASP A 174 -9.69 9.29 3.60
CA ASP A 174 -10.20 8.41 2.55
C ASP A 174 -9.06 7.60 1.94
N SER A 175 -9.37 6.46 1.32
CA SER A 175 -8.42 5.59 0.64
C SER A 175 -9.03 5.00 -0.63
N SER A 176 -8.24 4.89 -1.71
CA SER A 176 -8.71 4.32 -2.97
C SER A 176 -8.99 2.81 -2.89
N MET A 177 -8.31 2.09 -2.00
CA MET A 177 -8.64 0.69 -1.75
C MET A 177 -9.84 0.58 -0.81
N GLY A 178 -10.68 -0.42 -1.06
CA GLY A 178 -11.97 -0.56 -0.40
C GLY A 178 -12.01 -1.67 0.64
N TYR A 179 -13.00 -2.56 0.50
CA TYR A 179 -13.14 -3.78 1.29
C TYR A 179 -11.94 -4.72 1.10
N SER A 180 -11.44 -4.78 -0.12
CA SER A 180 -10.25 -5.53 -0.51
C SER A 180 -9.22 -4.62 -1.21
N PRO A 181 -7.98 -5.07 -1.39
CA PRO A 181 -6.97 -4.31 -2.14
C PRO A 181 -7.14 -4.41 -3.67
N LEU A 182 -8.35 -4.75 -4.16
CA LEU A 182 -8.65 -4.85 -5.58
C LEU A 182 -9.11 -3.52 -6.18
N THR A 183 -9.96 -2.75 -5.44
CA THR A 183 -10.53 -1.49 -5.96
C THR A 183 -9.52 -0.36 -5.97
N GLY A 184 -9.84 0.71 -6.68
CA GLY A 184 -9.03 1.91 -6.79
C GLY A 184 -8.26 2.00 -8.10
N LEU A 185 -6.95 2.16 -7.99
CA LEU A 185 -6.06 2.31 -9.15
C LEU A 185 -6.02 1.04 -10.00
N LEU A 186 -5.75 1.21 -11.29
CA LEU A 186 -5.26 0.14 -12.15
C LEU A 186 -3.86 -0.25 -11.67
N MET A 187 -3.59 -1.54 -11.47
CA MET A 187 -2.33 -2.04 -10.91
C MET A 187 -1.66 -2.99 -11.90
N SER A 188 -0.59 -3.65 -11.52
CA SER A 188 0.13 -4.59 -12.39
C SER A 188 -0.76 -5.67 -13.00
N THR A 189 -1.51 -6.37 -12.15
CA THR A 189 -2.42 -7.46 -12.58
C THR A 189 -3.87 -7.28 -12.07
N ARG A 190 -4.10 -6.34 -11.14
CA ARG A 190 -5.43 -6.06 -10.58
C ARG A 190 -6.13 -4.99 -11.40
N SER A 191 -7.41 -5.19 -11.66
CA SER A 191 -8.24 -4.31 -12.49
C SER A 191 -8.40 -2.88 -11.93
N GLY A 192 -8.33 -2.71 -10.60
CA GLY A 192 -8.83 -1.51 -9.96
C GLY A 192 -10.36 -1.42 -10.06
N ASP A 193 -10.89 -0.19 -10.03
CA ASP A 193 -12.33 0.03 -10.16
C ASP A 193 -12.87 -0.47 -11.50
N ILE A 194 -13.92 -1.26 -11.42
CA ILE A 194 -14.73 -1.71 -12.55
C ILE A 194 -16.21 -1.59 -12.17
N ASP A 195 -17.08 -1.62 -13.15
CA ASP A 195 -18.51 -1.81 -12.91
C ASP A 195 -18.73 -3.22 -12.31
N PRO A 196 -19.34 -3.35 -11.13
CA PRO A 196 -19.59 -4.65 -10.50
C PRO A 196 -20.44 -5.58 -11.38
N MET A 197 -21.24 -5.04 -12.30
CA MET A 197 -22.01 -5.84 -13.25
C MET A 197 -21.14 -6.62 -14.23
N LEU A 198 -19.90 -6.19 -14.49
CA LEU A 198 -18.95 -6.97 -15.31
C LEU A 198 -18.64 -8.33 -14.68
N ALA A 199 -18.35 -8.35 -13.37
CA ALA A 199 -18.08 -9.59 -12.65
C ALA A 199 -19.30 -10.53 -12.64
N LEU A 200 -20.49 -9.98 -12.37
CA LEU A 200 -21.74 -10.73 -12.39
C LEU A 200 -22.09 -11.24 -13.79
N HIS A 201 -21.86 -10.42 -14.84
CA HIS A 201 -22.10 -10.83 -16.22
C HIS A 201 -21.21 -12.00 -16.64
N LEU A 202 -19.93 -11.98 -16.27
CA LEU A 202 -19.02 -13.10 -16.52
C LEU A 202 -19.47 -14.37 -15.81
N ALA A 203 -19.87 -14.26 -14.54
CA ALA A 203 -20.30 -15.42 -13.78
C ALA A 203 -21.64 -15.99 -14.28
N VAL A 204 -22.62 -15.14 -14.57
CA VAL A 204 -23.99 -15.56 -14.89
C VAL A 204 -24.17 -15.87 -16.38
N THR A 205 -23.64 -15.03 -17.27
CA THR A 205 -23.87 -15.16 -18.73
C THR A 205 -22.90 -16.12 -19.38
N TYR A 206 -21.63 -16.15 -18.91
CA TYR A 206 -20.59 -17.03 -19.44
C TYR A 206 -20.28 -18.24 -18.55
N ASP A 207 -21.07 -18.43 -17.49
CA ASP A 207 -20.95 -19.57 -16.53
C ASP A 207 -19.53 -19.71 -15.96
N MET A 208 -18.84 -18.58 -15.77
CA MET A 208 -17.53 -18.57 -15.13
C MET A 208 -17.68 -18.79 -13.62
N ARG A 209 -16.90 -19.70 -13.05
CA ARG A 209 -16.90 -19.89 -11.60
C ARG A 209 -16.44 -18.61 -10.89
N PRO A 210 -16.97 -18.30 -9.70
CA PRO A 210 -16.55 -17.12 -8.93
C PRO A 210 -15.04 -17.02 -8.73
N ASP A 211 -14.34 -18.14 -8.50
CA ASP A 211 -12.88 -18.17 -8.34
C ASP A 211 -12.15 -17.79 -9.63
N ASP A 212 -12.67 -18.19 -10.81
CA ASP A 212 -12.09 -17.85 -12.10
C ASP A 212 -12.28 -16.36 -12.41
N VAL A 213 -13.44 -15.78 -12.02
CA VAL A 213 -13.70 -14.34 -12.12
C VAL A 213 -12.79 -13.57 -11.17
N LEU A 214 -12.63 -14.05 -9.92
CA LEU A 214 -11.70 -13.43 -8.96
C LEU A 214 -10.27 -13.43 -9.52
N SER A 215 -9.75 -14.58 -9.97
CA SER A 215 -8.41 -14.66 -10.56
C SER A 215 -8.27 -13.80 -11.83
N LEU A 216 -9.32 -13.69 -12.65
CA LEU A 216 -9.31 -12.77 -13.79
C LEU A 216 -9.04 -11.32 -13.35
N LEU A 217 -9.74 -10.87 -12.30
CA LEU A 217 -9.68 -9.49 -11.85
C LEU A 217 -8.42 -9.19 -11.01
N THR A 218 -7.85 -10.19 -10.33
CA THR A 218 -6.67 -10.03 -9.46
C THR A 218 -5.35 -10.31 -10.16
N ASP A 219 -5.31 -11.32 -11.06
CA ASP A 219 -4.04 -11.86 -11.53
C ASP A 219 -3.81 -11.68 -13.04
N ARG A 220 -4.88 -11.39 -13.80
CA ARG A 220 -4.84 -11.33 -15.28
C ARG A 220 -5.38 -10.04 -15.88
N SER A 221 -5.73 -9.06 -15.06
CA SER A 221 -6.22 -7.74 -15.44
C SER A 221 -5.12 -6.68 -15.32
N GLY A 222 -5.47 -5.45 -15.03
CA GLY A 222 -4.52 -4.37 -14.79
C GLY A 222 -3.67 -4.02 -16.01
N LEU A 223 -2.43 -3.62 -15.77
CA LEU A 223 -1.46 -3.33 -16.83
C LEU A 223 -1.26 -4.54 -17.75
N LEU A 224 -1.11 -5.74 -17.17
CA LEU A 224 -0.97 -6.98 -17.92
C LEU A 224 -2.16 -7.21 -18.86
N GLY A 225 -3.38 -7.07 -18.36
CA GLY A 225 -4.60 -7.28 -19.15
C GLY A 225 -4.77 -6.27 -20.28
N VAL A 226 -4.35 -5.03 -20.09
CA VAL A 226 -4.44 -3.97 -21.10
C VAL A 226 -3.27 -4.04 -22.09
N ALA A 227 -2.03 -4.11 -21.61
CA ALA A 227 -0.84 -4.18 -22.46
C ALA A 227 -0.74 -5.50 -23.22
N GLY A 228 -1.06 -6.63 -22.53
CA GLY A 228 -1.04 -7.96 -23.11
C GLY A 228 0.34 -8.63 -23.16
N PHE A 229 1.41 -7.96 -22.69
CA PHE A 229 2.78 -8.48 -22.76
C PHE A 229 3.62 -8.29 -21.49
N SER A 230 3.29 -7.32 -20.64
CA SER A 230 3.95 -7.11 -19.35
C SER A 230 2.98 -6.52 -18.30
N SER A 231 3.23 -6.85 -17.05
CA SER A 231 2.61 -6.22 -15.87
C SER A 231 3.48 -5.13 -15.27
N ASP A 232 4.73 -5.01 -15.71
CA ASP A 232 5.69 -4.03 -15.23
C ASP A 232 5.64 -2.76 -16.09
N LEU A 233 5.35 -1.64 -15.45
CA LEU A 233 5.26 -0.37 -16.14
C LEU A 233 6.59 0.07 -16.76
N ARG A 234 7.72 -0.36 -16.19
CA ARG A 234 9.05 -0.08 -16.74
C ARG A 234 9.25 -0.76 -18.09
N ASP A 235 8.84 -2.02 -18.20
CA ASP A 235 8.90 -2.76 -19.48
C ASP A 235 7.96 -2.13 -20.49
N ILE A 236 6.73 -1.77 -20.07
CA ILE A 236 5.73 -1.13 -20.94
C ILE A 236 6.24 0.18 -21.53
N LEU A 237 6.96 0.98 -20.76
CA LEU A 237 7.49 2.27 -21.18
C LEU A 237 8.80 2.15 -22.00
N GLN A 238 9.55 1.06 -21.81
CA GLN A 238 10.81 0.81 -22.51
C GLN A 238 10.63 -0.01 -23.77
N ASP A 239 9.64 -0.88 -23.83
CA ASP A 239 9.36 -1.69 -25.00
C ASP A 239 8.74 -0.83 -26.10
N VAL A 240 9.49 -0.66 -27.14
CA VAL A 240 9.13 0.16 -28.30
C VAL A 240 8.85 -0.67 -29.56
N ALA A 241 8.65 -1.98 -29.42
CA ALA A 241 8.24 -2.81 -30.53
C ALA A 241 6.93 -2.26 -31.13
N PRO A 242 6.87 -1.94 -32.44
CA PRO A 242 5.74 -1.24 -33.05
C PRO A 242 4.39 -1.92 -32.78
N GLU A 243 4.37 -3.25 -32.78
CA GLU A 243 3.18 -4.07 -32.55
C GLU A 243 2.65 -4.02 -31.11
N ARG A 244 3.48 -3.60 -30.15
CA ARG A 244 3.13 -3.48 -28.72
C ARG A 244 2.89 -2.05 -28.30
N LYS A 245 3.42 -1.10 -29.07
CA LYS A 245 3.41 0.32 -28.69
C LYS A 245 2.02 0.86 -28.40
N GLU A 246 1.05 0.63 -29.27
CA GLU A 246 -0.32 1.12 -29.10
C GLU A 246 -0.96 0.61 -27.80
N ARG A 247 -0.77 -0.69 -27.49
CA ARG A 247 -1.30 -1.30 -26.27
C ARG A 247 -0.56 -0.83 -25.03
N GLY A 248 0.76 -0.65 -25.11
CA GLY A 248 1.56 -0.08 -24.03
C GLY A 248 1.19 1.36 -23.71
N ASP A 249 1.06 2.20 -24.74
CA ASP A 249 0.63 3.60 -24.59
C ASP A 249 -0.77 3.68 -23.97
N LEU A 250 -1.70 2.81 -24.39
CA LEU A 250 -3.04 2.74 -23.79
C LEU A 250 -2.96 2.35 -22.31
N ALA A 251 -2.19 1.35 -21.95
CA ALA A 251 -2.03 0.89 -20.58
C ALA A 251 -1.47 2.01 -19.68
N PHE A 252 -0.45 2.73 -20.14
CA PHE A 252 0.14 3.85 -19.45
C PHE A 252 -0.85 5.03 -19.28
N GLN A 253 -1.59 5.37 -20.34
CA GLN A 253 -2.62 6.42 -20.28
C GLN A 253 -3.74 6.05 -19.31
N MET A 254 -4.20 4.80 -19.31
CA MET A 254 -5.22 4.32 -18.37
C MET A 254 -4.74 4.39 -16.92
N TYR A 255 -3.48 3.98 -16.67
CA TYR A 255 -2.86 4.02 -15.34
C TYR A 255 -2.79 5.46 -14.81
N THR A 256 -2.22 6.36 -15.60
CA THR A 256 -2.05 7.76 -15.19
C THR A 256 -3.38 8.52 -15.15
N HIS A 257 -4.32 8.24 -16.05
CA HIS A 257 -5.67 8.82 -16.00
C HIS A 257 -6.41 8.44 -14.70
N ARG A 258 -6.36 7.16 -14.32
CA ARG A 258 -6.98 6.70 -13.07
C ARG A 258 -6.32 7.34 -11.84
N LEU A 259 -5.00 7.43 -11.84
CA LEU A 259 -4.24 8.11 -10.78
C LEU A 259 -4.67 9.58 -10.64
N ARG A 260 -4.76 10.32 -11.76
CA ARG A 260 -5.22 11.70 -11.78
C ARG A 260 -6.64 11.88 -11.24
N LYS A 261 -7.54 10.97 -11.57
CA LYS A 261 -8.92 10.98 -11.03
C LYS A 261 -8.91 10.91 -9.51
N TYR A 262 -8.11 10.01 -8.92
CA TYR A 262 -8.03 9.88 -7.47
C TYR A 262 -7.33 11.08 -6.81
N ILE A 263 -6.26 11.61 -7.39
CA ILE A 263 -5.61 12.83 -6.89
C ILE A 263 -6.63 13.99 -6.87
N GLY A 264 -7.35 14.22 -7.98
CA GLY A 264 -8.36 15.26 -8.07
C GLY A 264 -9.52 15.07 -7.10
N SER A 265 -10.05 13.84 -7.00
CA SER A 265 -11.10 13.49 -6.03
C SER A 265 -10.67 13.80 -4.60
N TYR A 266 -9.47 13.40 -4.21
CA TYR A 266 -8.98 13.59 -2.85
C TYR A 266 -8.56 15.04 -2.55
N ALA A 267 -8.10 15.78 -3.55
CA ALA A 267 -7.94 17.22 -3.39
C ALA A 267 -9.27 17.92 -3.06
N VAL A 268 -10.37 17.48 -3.67
CA VAL A 268 -11.73 17.99 -3.37
C VAL A 268 -12.20 17.51 -1.99
N VAL A 269 -12.03 16.24 -1.63
CA VAL A 269 -12.40 15.68 -0.32
C VAL A 269 -11.69 16.41 0.82
N LEU A 270 -10.42 16.80 0.60
CA LEU A 270 -9.63 17.57 1.56
C LEU A 270 -10.00 19.07 1.61
N GLY A 271 -10.77 19.57 0.63
CA GLY A 271 -11.05 21.00 0.48
C GLY A 271 -9.83 21.81 0.03
N GLY A 272 -8.97 21.20 -0.76
CA GLY A 272 -7.70 21.71 -1.27
C GLY A 272 -6.55 20.76 -0.97
N ILE A 273 -5.36 21.05 -1.48
CA ILE A 273 -4.17 20.24 -1.33
C ILE A 273 -2.96 21.14 -1.04
N ASP A 274 -2.16 20.78 -0.05
CA ASP A 274 -0.92 21.49 0.30
C ASP A 274 0.31 20.67 -0.14
N ALA A 275 0.18 19.33 -0.12
CA ALA A 275 1.24 18.44 -0.57
C ALA A 275 0.70 17.24 -1.35
N LEU A 276 1.41 16.86 -2.43
CA LEU A 276 1.25 15.62 -3.19
C LEU A 276 2.52 14.80 -3.02
N VAL A 277 2.39 13.55 -2.58
CA VAL A 277 3.53 12.67 -2.32
C VAL A 277 3.43 11.42 -3.17
N PHE A 278 4.50 11.13 -3.92
CA PHE A 278 4.68 9.88 -4.63
C PHE A 278 5.67 9.00 -3.86
N THR A 279 5.27 7.79 -3.55
CA THR A 279 6.07 6.85 -2.76
C THR A 279 6.00 5.44 -3.35
N ASP A 280 6.83 4.55 -2.82
CA ASP A 280 7.12 3.21 -3.28
C ASP A 280 7.83 3.19 -4.66
N ASP A 281 8.15 2.00 -5.19
CA ASP A 281 9.10 1.80 -6.29
C ASP A 281 8.72 2.58 -7.56
N ILE A 282 7.50 2.44 -8.07
CA ILE A 282 7.02 3.20 -9.24
C ILE A 282 6.94 4.70 -8.91
N GLY A 283 6.41 5.04 -7.73
CA GLY A 283 6.25 6.44 -7.31
C GLY A 283 7.56 7.19 -7.23
N VAL A 284 8.63 6.53 -6.77
CA VAL A 284 9.96 7.13 -6.63
C VAL A 284 10.76 7.07 -7.91
N THR A 285 10.76 5.93 -8.61
CA THR A 285 11.69 5.71 -9.73
C THR A 285 11.15 6.15 -11.08
N ASN A 286 9.81 6.22 -11.25
CA ASN A 286 9.21 6.49 -12.55
C ASN A 286 8.78 7.96 -12.70
N TRP A 287 9.67 8.78 -13.25
CA TRP A 287 9.41 10.19 -13.47
C TRP A 287 8.27 10.46 -14.47
N GLN A 288 8.05 9.57 -15.46
CA GLN A 288 7.00 9.71 -16.47
C GLN A 288 5.62 9.64 -15.83
N VAL A 289 5.43 8.74 -14.86
CA VAL A 289 4.17 8.64 -14.10
C VAL A 289 3.90 9.93 -13.33
N ARG A 290 4.89 10.47 -12.63
CA ARG A 290 4.74 11.72 -11.88
C ARG A 290 4.47 12.90 -12.79
N GLU A 291 5.17 13.01 -13.93
CA GLU A 291 4.97 14.08 -14.92
C GLU A 291 3.55 14.02 -15.49
N GLN A 292 3.10 12.84 -15.94
CA GLN A 292 1.76 12.66 -16.50
C GLN A 292 0.66 12.85 -15.44
N ALA A 293 0.90 12.42 -14.19
CA ALA A 293 -0.07 12.62 -13.11
C ALA A 293 -0.26 14.09 -12.75
N CYS A 294 0.79 14.90 -12.84
CA CYS A 294 0.77 16.33 -12.51
C CYS A 294 0.45 17.24 -13.71
N GLU A 295 0.26 16.68 -14.91
CA GLU A 295 0.03 17.47 -16.12
C GLU A 295 -1.25 18.30 -16.02
N ASN A 296 -1.18 19.59 -16.41
CA ASN A 296 -2.31 20.54 -16.41
C ASN A 296 -2.99 20.68 -15.04
N MET A 297 -2.20 20.70 -13.94
CA MET A 297 -2.70 20.90 -12.58
C MET A 297 -2.36 22.29 -12.01
N GLU A 298 -1.89 23.24 -12.83
CA GLU A 298 -1.55 24.61 -12.42
C GLU A 298 -2.77 25.37 -11.91
N TRP A 299 -3.96 25.02 -12.38
CA TRP A 299 -5.23 25.60 -11.92
C TRP A 299 -5.49 25.37 -10.41
N CYS A 300 -4.95 24.33 -9.82
CA CYS A 300 -5.03 24.06 -8.36
C CYS A 300 -3.74 24.46 -7.61
N GLY A 301 -2.84 25.18 -8.26
CA GLY A 301 -1.59 25.67 -7.67
C GLY A 301 -0.43 24.67 -7.69
N LEU A 302 -0.57 23.52 -8.37
CA LEU A 302 0.47 22.52 -8.50
C LEU A 302 1.28 22.75 -9.77
N LYS A 303 2.56 22.99 -9.61
CA LYS A 303 3.53 23.11 -10.72
C LYS A 303 4.69 22.16 -10.48
N LEU A 304 4.95 21.27 -11.43
CA LEU A 304 6.08 20.35 -11.38
C LEU A 304 7.33 21.01 -11.97
N ASP A 305 8.47 20.83 -11.34
CA ASP A 305 9.78 21.08 -11.96
C ASP A 305 10.17 19.84 -12.76
N ARG A 306 10.09 19.93 -14.08
CA ARG A 306 10.31 18.78 -14.97
C ARG A 306 11.74 18.28 -14.96
N GLU A 307 12.73 19.16 -14.82
CA GLU A 307 14.15 18.77 -14.79
C GLU A 307 14.47 18.06 -13.48
N VAL A 308 14.07 18.64 -12.36
CA VAL A 308 14.21 18.01 -11.04
C VAL A 308 13.44 16.70 -10.98
N ASN A 309 12.21 16.64 -11.50
CA ASN A 309 11.43 15.40 -11.55
C ASN A 309 12.15 14.27 -12.31
N ARG A 310 12.75 14.57 -13.47
CA ARG A 310 13.44 13.58 -14.30
C ARG A 310 14.74 13.08 -13.69
N SER A 311 15.44 13.95 -12.96
CA SER A 311 16.68 13.58 -12.26
C SER A 311 16.45 12.90 -10.90
N SER A 312 15.24 13.02 -10.33
CA SER A 312 14.89 12.46 -9.03
C SER A 312 14.44 11.01 -9.17
N THR A 313 15.40 10.09 -9.07
CA THR A 313 15.18 8.63 -9.09
C THR A 313 15.76 7.96 -7.84
N THR A 314 15.98 8.74 -6.78
CA THR A 314 16.86 8.39 -5.67
C THR A 314 16.11 7.77 -4.47
N ALA A 315 16.88 7.09 -3.62
CA ALA A 315 16.45 6.52 -2.35
C ALA A 315 16.18 7.58 -1.24
N SER A 316 16.29 8.87 -1.54
CA SER A 316 16.04 9.98 -0.60
C SER A 316 14.86 10.83 -1.06
N ALA A 317 14.21 11.52 -0.12
CA ALA A 317 13.14 12.45 -0.42
C ALA A 317 13.62 13.59 -1.33
N ALA A 318 12.88 13.86 -2.41
CA ALA A 318 13.15 14.92 -3.36
C ALA A 318 11.91 15.81 -3.52
N LEU A 319 12.08 17.12 -3.33
CA LEU A 319 11.07 18.12 -3.66
C LEU A 319 11.14 18.38 -5.17
N ILE A 320 10.09 17.93 -5.89
CA ILE A 320 10.02 17.98 -7.35
C ILE A 320 9.02 19.01 -7.88
N SER A 321 8.44 19.83 -7.01
CA SER A 321 7.63 20.98 -7.41
C SER A 321 8.49 22.19 -7.76
N ALA A 322 8.03 23.00 -8.70
CA ALA A 322 8.66 24.29 -9.03
C ALA A 322 8.69 25.25 -7.82
N ALA A 323 9.63 26.17 -7.78
CA ALA A 323 9.82 27.07 -6.65
C ALA A 323 8.56 27.92 -6.36
N ASP A 324 7.82 28.31 -7.40
CA ASP A 324 6.58 29.09 -7.33
C ASP A 324 5.31 28.22 -7.18
N SER A 325 5.46 26.91 -7.03
CA SER A 325 4.33 26.01 -6.78
C SER A 325 3.77 26.23 -5.37
N GLN A 326 2.45 26.43 -5.30
CA GLN A 326 1.74 26.50 -4.02
C GLN A 326 1.64 25.11 -3.37
N VAL A 327 1.34 24.09 -4.17
CA VAL A 327 1.31 22.69 -3.75
C VAL A 327 2.72 22.12 -3.83
N LYS A 328 3.21 21.57 -2.73
CA LYS A 328 4.50 20.89 -2.69
C LYS A 328 4.38 19.48 -3.22
N VAL A 329 5.27 19.08 -4.14
CA VAL A 329 5.28 17.74 -4.71
C VAL A 329 6.57 17.05 -4.28
N LEU A 330 6.41 15.89 -3.60
CA LEU A 330 7.53 15.07 -3.14
C LEU A 330 7.54 13.72 -3.88
N ALA A 331 8.74 13.27 -4.24
CA ALA A 331 9.03 11.87 -4.48
C ALA A 331 9.88 11.36 -3.31
N MET A 332 9.40 10.40 -2.52
CA MET A 332 10.12 9.91 -1.35
C MET A 332 9.85 8.43 -1.09
N PRO A 333 10.88 7.65 -0.70
CA PRO A 333 10.68 6.25 -0.33
C PRO A 333 9.80 6.12 0.90
N THR A 334 9.20 4.97 1.07
CA THR A 334 8.55 4.55 2.31
C THR A 334 9.48 3.65 3.10
N GLU A 335 9.34 3.65 4.42
CA GLU A 335 10.13 2.85 5.36
C GLU A 335 9.17 2.07 6.27
N GLU A 336 8.52 1.04 5.72
CA GLU A 336 7.49 0.26 6.43
C GLU A 336 8.09 -0.52 7.61
N GLU A 337 9.30 -1.06 7.47
CA GLU A 337 10.03 -1.75 8.54
C GLU A 337 10.33 -0.82 9.71
N LEU A 338 10.64 0.45 9.42
CA LEU A 338 10.85 1.46 10.47
C LEU A 338 9.56 1.75 11.24
N VAL A 339 8.41 1.77 10.55
CA VAL A 339 7.10 1.91 11.21
C VAL A 339 6.84 0.72 12.13
N ILE A 340 7.09 -0.51 11.68
CA ILE A 340 6.95 -1.72 12.49
C ILE A 340 7.85 -1.60 13.74
N ALA A 341 9.12 -1.23 13.58
CA ALA A 341 10.05 -1.09 14.71
C ALA A 341 9.62 0.00 15.73
N ARG A 342 9.10 1.14 15.23
CA ARG A 342 8.56 2.21 16.08
C ARG A 342 7.35 1.76 16.88
N GLU A 343 6.45 0.98 16.27
CA GLU A 343 5.29 0.41 16.95
C GLU A 343 5.70 -0.57 18.07
N GLY A 344 6.70 -1.40 17.85
CA GLY A 344 7.28 -2.22 18.92
C GLY A 344 7.81 -1.39 20.08
N THR A 345 8.53 -0.31 19.79
CA THR A 345 9.05 0.62 20.80
C THR A 345 7.91 1.32 21.55
N ARG A 346 6.81 1.69 20.88
CA ARG A 346 5.62 2.28 21.50
C ARG A 346 4.96 1.31 22.47
N LEU A 347 4.68 0.08 22.00
CA LEU A 347 4.04 -0.97 22.82
C LEU A 347 4.87 -1.30 24.07
N MET A 348 6.21 -1.29 23.95
CA MET A 348 7.09 -1.47 25.11
C MET A 348 6.92 -0.36 26.15
N ARG A 349 6.95 0.91 25.72
CA ARG A 349 6.81 2.07 26.62
C ARG A 349 5.46 2.11 27.33
N GLU A 350 4.41 1.63 26.69
CA GLU A 350 3.06 1.53 27.24
C GLU A 350 2.87 0.32 28.18
N GLY A 351 3.91 -0.50 28.37
CA GLY A 351 3.86 -1.69 29.21
C GLY A 351 3.02 -2.83 28.64
N THR A 352 2.64 -2.76 27.38
CA THR A 352 1.83 -3.78 26.69
C THR A 352 2.68 -4.91 26.12
N LEU A 353 4.01 -4.77 26.12
CA LEU A 353 4.97 -5.82 25.72
C LEU A 353 5.59 -6.58 26.93
N LEU A 354 5.18 -6.30 28.17
CA LEU A 354 5.67 -6.98 29.37
C LEU A 354 4.79 -8.17 29.77
#